data_7c93e37c94c0cac3b9760dabe7e918d1
#
_entry.id   7c93e37c94c0cac3b9760dabe7e918d1
#
_cell.length_a   1.000
_cell.length_b   1.000
_cell.length_c   1.000
_cell.angle_alpha   90.00
_cell.angle_beta   90.00
_cell.angle_gamma   90.00
#
_symmetry.space_group_name_H-M   'P 1'
#
loop_
_entity.id
_entity.type
_entity.pdbx_description
1 polymer ?
#
loop_
_entity_poly.entity_id
_entity_poly.type
_entity_poly.pdbx_seq_one_letter_code
_entity_poly.pdbx_strand_id
1 'polypeptide(L)'
;MSPESVLDNPAVENTPFDADEFDRVVMKTYGRFAIALERGRGCRVWDSDGKEYLDFVAGIATCTLGHAHPAMVEAVNRQIQKLHHVSNLYYIREQGELAKWLVDRSCADRAFFCNSGAEANEGAIKLSRKYAHTVLNIDEPVILTANASFHGRTLATITATGQPKYQKNFNPLVPGFHYVPYNDFEAIAAAIAELDGGEKRRVAAILLEPLQGEGGVRPGDRAYFQKVRQLCDEKGILLILDEVQVGMGRSGKLWGYEHLGIEPDIFTSAKGLGGGIPIGALLCKSSCDVFEPGDHASTFGGNPFACGVALAVCETLERENLVENALKRGEQLRAGLQAIADRYPQLFVEVRGWGLIDGIEIAAESEVTSIEIVKAAIAEGLLLVPAGPKVVRFVPPAIVTEAEIDRALEMVDRAISARVS
;
A
#
# COMPACT_ATOMS: atom_id res chain seq x y z
N MET A 1 27.15 6.82 -19.93
CA MET A 1 26.23 6.39 -20.99
C MET A 1 24.93 7.12 -20.78
N SER A 2 24.36 7.74 -21.81
CA SER A 2 23.06 8.41 -21.66
C SER A 2 21.98 7.38 -21.39
N PRO A 3 20.87 7.74 -20.68
CA PRO A 3 19.75 6.83 -20.44
C PRO A 3 19.13 6.22 -21.71
N GLU A 4 19.31 6.88 -22.85
CA GLU A 4 18.84 6.40 -24.16
C GLU A 4 19.66 5.21 -24.67
N SER A 5 20.95 5.08 -24.32
CA SER A 5 21.82 4.02 -24.82
C SER A 5 21.61 2.64 -24.17
N VAL A 6 20.88 2.55 -23.06
CA VAL A 6 20.60 1.27 -22.38
C VAL A 6 19.35 0.61 -22.95
N LEU A 7 18.42 1.41 -23.50
CA LEU A 7 17.19 0.91 -24.11
C LEU A 7 17.38 0.40 -25.55
N ASP A 8 18.47 0.79 -26.19
CA ASP A 8 18.82 0.39 -27.56
C ASP A 8 19.86 -0.75 -27.61
N ASN A 9 20.00 -1.54 -26.53
CA ASN A 9 20.89 -2.70 -26.56
C ASN A 9 20.24 -3.84 -27.38
N PRO A 10 20.66 -4.10 -28.62
CA PRO A 10 20.08 -5.13 -29.47
C PRO A 10 20.41 -6.58 -29.03
N ALA A 11 21.07 -6.74 -27.89
CA ALA A 11 21.49 -8.05 -27.36
C ALA A 11 20.45 -8.74 -26.45
N VAL A 12 19.28 -8.15 -26.22
CA VAL A 12 18.12 -8.92 -25.75
C VAL A 12 17.46 -9.46 -27.01
N GLU A 13 17.80 -10.71 -27.38
CA GLU A 13 17.04 -11.44 -28.38
C GLU A 13 15.56 -11.35 -28.02
N ASN A 14 14.75 -10.72 -28.90
CA ASN A 14 13.29 -10.68 -28.79
C ASN A 14 12.73 -12.10 -29.00
N THR A 15 12.96 -12.98 -28.04
CA THR A 15 12.24 -14.25 -28.00
C THR A 15 10.81 -13.91 -27.64
N PRO A 16 9.81 -14.26 -28.47
CA PRO A 16 8.42 -14.00 -28.15
C PRO A 16 8.07 -14.56 -26.76
N PHE A 17 7.32 -13.80 -25.95
CA PHE A 17 6.90 -14.30 -24.63
C PHE A 17 6.01 -15.52 -24.80
N ASP A 18 6.41 -16.63 -24.19
CA ASP A 18 5.66 -17.88 -24.19
C ASP A 18 4.83 -18.00 -22.89
N ALA A 19 3.52 -17.70 -23.00
CA ALA A 19 2.61 -17.76 -21.86
C ALA A 19 2.38 -19.21 -21.37
N ASP A 20 2.43 -20.21 -22.24
CA ASP A 20 2.20 -21.62 -21.90
C ASP A 20 3.40 -22.15 -21.10
N GLU A 21 4.62 -21.82 -21.53
CA GLU A 21 5.83 -22.15 -20.78
C GLU A 21 5.87 -21.45 -19.42
N PHE A 22 5.51 -20.16 -19.37
CA PHE A 22 5.39 -19.42 -18.11
C PHE A 22 4.40 -20.09 -17.15
N ASP A 23 3.20 -20.44 -17.62
CA ASP A 23 2.16 -21.05 -16.81
C ASP A 23 2.49 -22.48 -16.38
N ARG A 24 3.41 -23.14 -17.07
CA ARG A 24 3.93 -24.47 -16.73
C ARG A 24 4.86 -24.42 -15.51
N VAL A 25 5.66 -23.34 -15.36
CA VAL A 25 6.74 -23.27 -14.35
C VAL A 25 6.42 -22.35 -13.18
N VAL A 26 5.49 -21.38 -13.33
CA VAL A 26 5.11 -20.44 -12.28
C VAL A 26 3.81 -20.87 -11.61
N MET A 27 3.80 -20.95 -10.27
CA MET A 27 2.58 -21.28 -9.52
C MET A 27 1.43 -20.35 -9.87
N LYS A 28 0.23 -20.92 -10.10
CA LYS A 28 -1.00 -20.18 -10.45
C LYS A 28 -1.65 -19.52 -9.23
N THR A 29 -0.92 -18.59 -8.57
CA THR A 29 -1.39 -17.83 -7.41
C THR A 29 -2.08 -16.51 -7.79
N TYR A 30 -1.96 -16.08 -9.05
CA TYR A 30 -2.52 -14.84 -9.57
C TYR A 30 -3.41 -15.08 -10.80
N GLY A 31 -4.53 -14.35 -10.88
CA GLY A 31 -5.27 -14.18 -12.13
C GLY A 31 -4.61 -13.08 -12.96
N ARG A 32 -3.85 -13.47 -14.01
CA ARG A 32 -3.12 -12.52 -14.85
C ARG A 32 -3.97 -12.05 -16.02
N PHE A 33 -3.79 -10.79 -16.39
CA PHE A 33 -4.20 -10.32 -17.72
C PHE A 33 -3.19 -10.86 -18.75
N ALA A 34 -3.65 -11.18 -19.95
CA ALA A 34 -2.80 -11.74 -21.01
C ALA A 34 -1.95 -10.64 -21.68
N ILE A 35 -1.04 -10.04 -20.92
CA ILE A 35 -0.13 -8.99 -21.34
C ILE A 35 1.24 -9.30 -20.72
N ALA A 36 2.30 -9.31 -21.50
CA ALA A 36 3.68 -9.40 -21.02
C ALA A 36 4.31 -7.99 -21.13
N LEU A 37 4.47 -7.31 -19.99
CA LEU A 37 5.09 -5.98 -19.94
C LEU A 37 6.62 -6.13 -19.89
N GLU A 38 7.34 -5.43 -20.77
CA GLU A 38 8.79 -5.58 -20.92
C GLU A 38 9.57 -4.33 -20.57
N ARG A 39 9.00 -3.15 -20.76
CA ARG A 39 9.69 -1.87 -20.47
C ARG A 39 8.72 -0.84 -19.89
N GLY A 40 9.29 0.13 -19.16
CA GLY A 40 8.52 1.25 -18.62
C GLY A 40 9.34 2.53 -18.56
N ARG A 41 8.66 3.68 -18.69
CA ARG A 41 9.24 5.01 -18.51
C ARG A 41 8.17 5.98 -18.00
N GLY A 42 8.42 6.62 -16.86
CA GLY A 42 7.44 7.50 -16.23
C GLY A 42 6.15 6.76 -15.91
N CYS A 43 5.01 7.27 -16.37
CA CYS A 43 3.70 6.66 -16.22
C CYS A 43 3.32 5.71 -17.37
N ARG A 44 4.27 5.26 -18.20
CA ARG A 44 4.01 4.42 -19.38
C ARG A 44 4.75 3.12 -19.30
N VAL A 45 4.11 2.07 -19.80
CA VAL A 45 4.71 0.75 -19.99
C VAL A 45 4.39 0.22 -21.38
N TRP A 46 5.21 -0.69 -21.88
CA TRP A 46 5.03 -1.34 -23.17
C TRP A 46 5.08 -2.85 -23.00
N ASP A 47 4.22 -3.54 -23.71
CA ASP A 47 4.23 -5.00 -23.76
C ASP A 47 5.23 -5.54 -24.81
N SER A 48 5.31 -6.88 -24.88
CA SER A 48 6.17 -7.61 -25.83
C SER A 48 5.84 -7.32 -27.30
N ASP A 49 4.62 -6.88 -27.60
CA ASP A 49 4.19 -6.52 -28.95
C ASP A 49 4.47 -5.03 -29.26
N GLY A 50 5.02 -4.30 -28.29
CA GLY A 50 5.32 -2.88 -28.40
C GLY A 50 4.15 -1.95 -28.19
N LYS A 51 2.98 -2.45 -27.79
CA LYS A 51 1.81 -1.62 -27.48
C LYS A 51 2.08 -0.83 -26.20
N GLU A 52 1.83 0.48 -26.25
CA GLU A 52 1.92 1.40 -25.11
C GLU A 52 0.67 1.35 -24.26
N TYR A 53 0.89 1.37 -22.93
CA TYR A 53 -0.14 1.54 -21.93
C TYR A 53 0.21 2.68 -20.97
N LEU A 54 -0.80 3.45 -20.59
CA LEU A 54 -0.71 4.38 -19.48
C LEU A 54 -0.93 3.58 -18.18
N ASP A 55 0.04 3.64 -17.26
CA ASP A 55 0.05 2.81 -16.05
C ASP A 55 -0.59 3.55 -14.87
N PHE A 56 -1.86 3.25 -14.59
CA PHE A 56 -2.59 3.72 -13.41
C PHE A 56 -2.74 2.62 -12.35
N VAL A 57 -1.87 1.59 -12.42
CA VAL A 57 -1.68 0.55 -11.39
C VAL A 57 -0.41 0.81 -10.58
N ALA A 58 0.68 1.22 -11.25
CA ALA A 58 1.98 1.50 -10.65
C ALA A 58 2.47 0.38 -9.71
N GLY A 59 2.33 -0.91 -10.14
CA GLY A 59 2.66 -2.06 -9.31
C GLY A 59 1.79 -2.19 -8.04
N ILE A 60 0.55 -1.73 -8.11
CA ILE A 60 -0.42 -1.59 -7.00
C ILE A 60 0.10 -0.56 -5.97
N ALA A 61 0.17 0.71 -6.42
CA ALA A 61 0.62 1.85 -5.63
C ALA A 61 2.09 1.75 -5.13
N THR A 62 2.95 1.02 -5.84
CA THR A 62 4.34 0.76 -5.45
C THR A 62 5.32 1.68 -6.16
N CYS A 63 5.21 1.84 -7.49
CA CYS A 63 6.13 2.62 -8.31
C CYS A 63 5.83 4.13 -8.18
N THR A 64 6.13 4.72 -7.03
CA THR A 64 5.80 6.13 -6.72
C THR A 64 6.44 7.09 -7.70
N LEU A 65 7.68 6.86 -8.11
CA LEU A 65 8.40 7.68 -9.10
C LEU A 65 8.16 7.21 -10.54
N GLY A 66 7.21 6.29 -10.77
CA GLY A 66 7.02 5.66 -12.07
C GLY A 66 8.16 4.73 -12.45
N HIS A 67 8.27 4.45 -13.74
CA HIS A 67 9.25 3.52 -14.28
C HIS A 67 10.52 4.26 -14.75
N ALA A 68 11.68 3.65 -14.51
CA ALA A 68 13.00 4.12 -14.94
C ALA A 68 13.29 5.59 -14.57
N HIS A 69 12.85 6.05 -13.40
CA HIS A 69 13.13 7.41 -12.93
C HIS A 69 14.64 7.62 -12.78
N PRO A 70 15.21 8.73 -13.30
CA PRO A 70 16.66 8.95 -13.29
C PRO A 70 17.31 8.85 -11.91
N ALA A 71 16.66 9.40 -10.88
CA ALA A 71 17.16 9.33 -9.51
C ALA A 71 17.24 7.89 -8.97
N MET A 72 16.26 7.03 -9.30
CA MET A 72 16.30 5.62 -8.92
C MET A 72 17.40 4.88 -9.68
N VAL A 73 17.50 5.08 -10.98
CA VAL A 73 18.54 4.44 -11.82
C VAL A 73 19.93 4.79 -11.29
N GLU A 74 20.17 6.07 -10.97
CA GLU A 74 21.42 6.53 -10.37
C GLU A 74 21.69 5.89 -9.00
N ALA A 75 20.68 5.87 -8.10
CA ALA A 75 20.82 5.29 -6.77
C ALA A 75 21.12 3.79 -6.83
N VAL A 76 20.42 3.04 -7.70
CA VAL A 76 20.66 1.61 -7.95
C VAL A 76 22.09 1.39 -8.43
N ASN A 77 22.54 2.10 -9.47
CA ASN A 77 23.87 1.96 -10.03
C ASN A 77 24.96 2.31 -9.02
N ARG A 78 24.79 3.38 -8.27
CA ARG A 78 25.73 3.79 -7.21
C ARG A 78 25.81 2.74 -6.09
N GLN A 79 24.68 2.26 -5.61
CA GLN A 79 24.64 1.40 -4.43
C GLN A 79 25.10 -0.02 -4.73
N ILE A 80 24.75 -0.59 -5.91
CA ILE A 80 25.19 -1.93 -6.30
C ILE A 80 26.70 -2.01 -6.47
N GLN A 81 27.36 -0.92 -6.92
CA GLN A 81 28.81 -0.85 -7.04
C GLN A 81 29.51 -0.64 -5.73
N LYS A 82 28.83 -0.12 -4.70
CA LYS A 82 29.41 0.20 -3.39
C LYS A 82 29.31 -0.99 -2.43
N LEU A 83 28.10 -1.33 -2.03
CA LEU A 83 27.81 -2.36 -1.05
C LEU A 83 26.31 -2.69 -1.09
N HIS A 84 25.94 -3.95 -1.31
CA HIS A 84 24.54 -4.33 -1.46
C HIS A 84 23.96 -5.05 -0.23
N HIS A 85 24.77 -5.84 0.49
CA HIS A 85 24.31 -6.57 1.67
C HIS A 85 25.46 -6.90 2.63
N VAL A 86 25.25 -6.75 3.96
CA VAL A 86 26.24 -7.07 5.01
C VAL A 86 25.63 -7.70 6.26
N SER A 87 24.31 -7.91 6.33
CA SER A 87 23.59 -8.27 7.55
C SER A 87 23.52 -7.12 8.61
N ASN A 88 22.54 -7.21 9.50
CA ASN A 88 22.36 -6.27 10.63
C ASN A 88 23.31 -6.55 11.81
N LEU A 89 24.35 -7.34 11.60
CA LEU A 89 25.45 -7.50 12.57
C LEU A 89 26.36 -6.28 12.63
N TYR A 90 26.30 -5.41 11.63
CA TYR A 90 27.12 -4.21 11.51
C TYR A 90 26.25 -2.98 11.31
N TYR A 91 26.77 -1.80 11.63
CA TYR A 91 26.10 -0.54 11.31
C TYR A 91 26.07 -0.32 9.81
N ILE A 92 24.88 0.01 9.29
CA ILE A 92 24.62 0.31 7.89
C ILE A 92 24.25 1.78 7.79
N ARG A 93 25.10 2.56 7.10
CA ARG A 93 24.92 4.02 7.00
C ARG A 93 23.58 4.36 6.35
N GLU A 94 23.28 3.78 5.21
CA GLU A 94 22.07 4.03 4.43
C GLU A 94 20.79 3.68 5.22
N GLN A 95 20.86 2.67 6.09
CA GLN A 95 19.77 2.31 7.00
C GLN A 95 19.53 3.42 8.04
N GLY A 96 20.61 3.92 8.63
CA GLY A 96 20.51 5.02 9.61
C GLY A 96 20.02 6.33 8.99
N GLU A 97 20.48 6.65 7.78
CA GLU A 97 20.05 7.84 7.04
C GLU A 97 18.57 7.77 6.64
N LEU A 98 18.10 6.60 6.16
CA LEU A 98 16.69 6.37 5.87
C LEU A 98 15.83 6.41 7.13
N ALA A 99 16.26 5.75 8.21
CA ALA A 99 15.55 5.79 9.49
C ALA A 99 15.40 7.23 10.00
N LYS A 100 16.47 8.03 9.94
CA LYS A 100 16.45 9.44 10.33
C LYS A 100 15.47 10.24 9.47
N TRP A 101 15.46 10.04 8.14
CA TRP A 101 14.52 10.73 7.24
C TRP A 101 13.07 10.44 7.61
N LEU A 102 12.74 9.16 7.88
CA LEU A 102 11.40 8.72 8.24
C LEU A 102 10.97 9.26 9.61
N VAL A 103 11.84 9.19 10.60
CA VAL A 103 11.57 9.68 11.97
C VAL A 103 11.40 11.20 11.98
N ASP A 104 12.29 11.96 11.34
CA ASP A 104 12.20 13.43 11.29
C ASP A 104 10.90 13.94 10.63
N ARG A 105 10.16 13.09 9.88
CA ARG A 105 8.98 13.44 9.09
C ARG A 105 7.74 12.64 9.47
N SER A 106 7.72 12.10 10.68
CA SER A 106 6.60 11.33 11.20
C SER A 106 6.44 11.53 12.71
N CYS A 107 5.44 10.88 13.30
CA CYS A 107 5.24 10.84 14.75
C CYS A 107 6.07 9.74 15.45
N ALA A 108 6.90 8.98 14.72
CA ALA A 108 7.70 7.90 15.27
C ALA A 108 9.07 8.37 15.74
N ASP A 109 9.66 7.61 16.67
CA ASP A 109 11.01 7.83 17.19
C ASP A 109 11.99 6.73 16.76
N ARG A 110 11.48 5.57 16.30
CA ARG A 110 12.25 4.39 15.94
C ARG A 110 11.73 3.73 14.68
N ALA A 111 12.63 3.10 13.92
CA ALA A 111 12.31 2.33 12.73
C ALA A 111 13.04 0.98 12.73
N PHE A 112 12.31 -0.07 12.35
CA PHE A 112 12.84 -1.38 11.98
C PHE A 112 12.56 -1.63 10.51
N PHE A 113 13.51 -2.20 9.77
CA PHE A 113 13.37 -2.47 8.34
C PHE A 113 13.25 -3.95 8.03
N CYS A 114 12.37 -4.27 7.08
CA CYS A 114 12.11 -5.59 6.52
C CYS A 114 11.97 -5.49 4.99
N ASN A 115 11.34 -6.47 4.32
CA ASN A 115 11.34 -6.54 2.86
C ASN A 115 9.95 -6.31 2.23
N SER A 116 8.91 -6.23 3.04
CA SER A 116 7.52 -6.12 2.56
C SER A 116 6.60 -5.49 3.60
N GLY A 117 5.41 -5.03 3.15
CA GLY A 117 4.37 -4.59 4.06
C GLY A 117 3.84 -5.69 4.97
N ALA A 118 3.79 -6.94 4.48
CA ALA A 118 3.39 -8.07 5.32
C ALA A 118 4.38 -8.30 6.46
N GLU A 119 5.70 -8.27 6.20
CA GLU A 119 6.71 -8.38 7.26
C GLU A 119 6.67 -7.18 8.23
N ALA A 120 6.41 -5.98 7.74
CA ALA A 120 6.25 -4.80 8.60
C ALA A 120 5.05 -4.97 9.56
N ASN A 121 3.92 -5.44 9.05
CA ASN A 121 2.74 -5.75 9.84
C ASN A 121 2.94 -6.94 10.80
N GLU A 122 3.68 -7.98 10.42
CA GLU A 122 4.12 -9.05 11.35
C GLU A 122 4.94 -8.47 12.50
N GLY A 123 5.86 -7.55 12.19
CA GLY A 123 6.63 -6.82 13.19
C GLY A 123 5.75 -6.03 14.15
N ALA A 124 4.76 -5.29 13.62
CA ALA A 124 3.81 -4.51 14.42
C ALA A 124 2.95 -5.40 15.32
N ILE A 125 2.45 -6.53 14.80
CA ILE A 125 1.71 -7.54 15.57
C ILE A 125 2.58 -8.12 16.69
N LYS A 126 3.84 -8.48 16.40
CA LYS A 126 4.77 -9.00 17.41
C LYS A 126 5.10 -7.95 18.46
N LEU A 127 5.37 -6.71 18.04
CA LEU A 127 5.67 -5.60 18.96
C LEU A 127 4.51 -5.35 19.92
N SER A 128 3.28 -5.29 19.41
CA SER A 128 2.08 -5.09 20.24
C SER A 128 1.84 -6.25 21.21
N ARG A 129 2.12 -7.49 20.81
CA ARG A 129 2.03 -8.66 21.71
C ARG A 129 3.10 -8.61 22.81
N LYS A 130 4.35 -8.28 22.47
CA LYS A 130 5.40 -8.12 23.49
C LYS A 130 5.06 -6.98 24.45
N TYR A 131 4.59 -5.84 23.94
CA TYR A 131 4.13 -4.72 24.76
C TYR A 131 2.99 -5.13 25.69
N ALA A 132 2.01 -5.91 25.18
CA ALA A 132 0.92 -6.44 25.99
C ALA A 132 1.41 -7.28 27.17
N HIS A 133 2.38 -8.17 26.94
CA HIS A 133 2.93 -9.03 28.01
C HIS A 133 3.80 -8.25 28.98
N THR A 134 4.69 -7.40 28.50
CA THR A 134 5.75 -6.78 29.32
C THR A 134 5.32 -5.47 30.00
N VAL A 135 4.37 -4.74 29.40
CA VAL A 135 3.93 -3.43 29.90
C VAL A 135 2.51 -3.49 30.45
N LEU A 136 1.59 -4.16 29.73
CA LEU A 136 0.17 -4.20 30.11
C LEU A 136 -0.18 -5.39 31.01
N ASN A 137 0.72 -6.38 31.17
CA ASN A 137 0.50 -7.63 31.88
C ASN A 137 -0.73 -8.42 31.37
N ILE A 138 -0.89 -8.47 30.04
CA ILE A 138 -1.94 -9.22 29.35
C ILE A 138 -1.38 -10.54 28.83
N ASP A 139 -1.86 -11.68 29.36
CA ASP A 139 -1.39 -13.02 29.00
C ASP A 139 -1.90 -13.49 27.63
N GLU A 140 -3.13 -13.10 27.25
CA GLU A 140 -3.79 -13.49 26.00
C GLU A 140 -4.23 -12.26 25.21
N PRO A 141 -3.28 -11.51 24.63
CA PRO A 141 -3.58 -10.25 23.97
C PRO A 141 -4.43 -10.43 22.72
N VAL A 142 -5.44 -9.57 22.58
CA VAL A 142 -6.29 -9.45 21.39
C VAL A 142 -6.00 -8.17 20.66
N ILE A 143 -5.89 -8.26 19.34
CA ILE A 143 -5.79 -7.14 18.43
C ILE A 143 -7.11 -7.00 17.68
N LEU A 144 -7.74 -5.83 17.78
CA LEU A 144 -8.91 -5.52 16.96
C LEU A 144 -8.44 -5.13 15.56
N THR A 145 -9.13 -5.61 14.53
CA THR A 145 -8.89 -5.26 13.12
C THR A 145 -10.22 -5.06 12.40
N ALA A 146 -10.21 -4.34 11.28
CA ALA A 146 -11.45 -4.03 10.59
C ALA A 146 -11.86 -5.12 9.58
N ASN A 147 -13.17 -5.30 9.41
CA ASN A 147 -13.73 -6.02 8.27
C ASN A 147 -13.29 -5.36 6.96
N ALA A 148 -13.14 -6.15 5.91
CA ALA A 148 -12.64 -5.74 4.58
C ALA A 148 -11.21 -5.17 4.57
N SER A 149 -10.45 -5.23 5.67
CA SER A 149 -9.05 -4.81 5.74
C SER A 149 -8.13 -5.72 4.92
N PHE A 150 -6.92 -5.24 4.64
CA PHE A 150 -5.86 -6.03 4.03
C PHE A 150 -4.49 -5.68 4.63
N HIS A 151 -3.87 -6.63 5.34
CA HIS A 151 -2.60 -6.42 6.04
C HIS A 151 -1.45 -7.33 5.56
N GLY A 152 -1.73 -8.25 4.63
CA GLY A 152 -0.71 -9.14 4.03
C GLY A 152 -1.17 -10.58 3.82
N ARG A 153 -0.21 -11.44 3.47
CA ARG A 153 -0.44 -12.84 3.09
C ARG A 153 0.34 -13.85 3.93
N THR A 154 1.07 -13.42 4.95
CA THR A 154 1.69 -14.30 5.96
C THR A 154 0.63 -14.74 6.97
N LEU A 155 0.90 -15.75 7.81
CA LEU A 155 -0.14 -16.37 8.66
C LEU A 155 -0.79 -15.38 9.64
N ALA A 156 -0.03 -14.49 10.30
CA ALA A 156 -0.66 -13.53 11.20
C ALA A 156 -1.29 -12.37 10.42
N THR A 157 -0.68 -11.89 9.35
CA THR A 157 -1.28 -10.79 8.55
C THR A 157 -2.51 -11.22 7.77
N ILE A 158 -2.59 -12.50 7.30
CA ILE A 158 -3.80 -13.01 6.65
C ILE A 158 -4.92 -13.19 7.68
N THR A 159 -4.56 -13.52 8.93
CA THR A 159 -5.53 -13.54 10.04
C THR A 159 -6.01 -12.14 10.37
N ALA A 160 -5.11 -11.14 10.42
CA ALA A 160 -5.48 -9.74 10.65
C ALA A 160 -6.34 -9.16 9.50
N THR A 161 -6.23 -9.73 8.30
CA THR A 161 -7.01 -9.31 7.11
C THR A 161 -8.46 -9.76 7.25
N GLY A 162 -9.39 -8.82 7.46
CA GLY A 162 -10.82 -9.07 7.70
C GLY A 162 -11.59 -9.46 6.43
N GLN A 163 -11.07 -10.39 5.64
CA GLN A 163 -11.67 -10.88 4.38
C GLN A 163 -11.64 -12.41 4.33
N PRO A 164 -12.77 -13.08 4.63
CA PRO A 164 -12.85 -14.56 4.72
C PRO A 164 -12.33 -15.29 3.44
N LYS A 165 -12.48 -14.69 2.28
CA LYS A 165 -11.99 -15.26 1.00
C LYS A 165 -10.48 -15.56 1.00
N TYR A 166 -9.69 -14.74 1.73
CA TYR A 166 -8.24 -14.90 1.83
C TYR A 166 -7.83 -15.89 2.92
N GLN A 167 -8.69 -16.12 3.91
CA GLN A 167 -8.46 -17.04 5.03
C GLN A 167 -8.89 -18.48 4.73
N LYS A 168 -9.70 -18.66 3.69
CA LYS A 168 -10.25 -19.96 3.30
C LYS A 168 -9.15 -21.00 3.07
N ASN A 169 -9.26 -22.14 3.76
CA ASN A 169 -8.34 -23.30 3.72
C ASN A 169 -6.96 -23.07 4.37
N PHE A 170 -6.76 -21.98 5.15
CA PHE A 170 -5.53 -21.72 5.90
C PHE A 170 -5.71 -21.91 7.41
N ASN A 171 -6.79 -22.52 7.84
CA ASN A 171 -7.02 -22.84 9.26
C ASN A 171 -6.02 -23.92 9.77
N PRO A 172 -5.61 -23.86 11.05
CA PRO A 172 -6.05 -22.88 12.07
C PRO A 172 -5.40 -21.51 11.86
N LEU A 173 -6.21 -20.45 11.98
CA LEU A 173 -5.73 -19.08 11.97
C LEU A 173 -4.96 -18.76 13.27
N VAL A 174 -4.11 -17.72 13.23
CA VAL A 174 -3.36 -17.27 14.41
C VAL A 174 -4.34 -16.69 15.44
N PRO A 175 -4.34 -17.15 16.72
CA PRO A 175 -5.27 -16.64 17.72
C PRO A 175 -4.99 -15.19 18.12
N GLY A 176 -5.97 -14.53 18.77
CA GLY A 176 -5.81 -13.18 19.31
C GLY A 176 -6.18 -12.07 18.32
N PHE A 177 -7.10 -12.32 17.39
CA PHE A 177 -7.68 -11.28 16.51
C PHE A 177 -9.20 -11.24 16.67
N HIS A 178 -9.76 -10.03 16.61
CA HIS A 178 -11.20 -9.80 16.61
C HIS A 178 -11.54 -8.73 15.54
N TYR A 179 -12.63 -8.97 14.79
CA TYR A 179 -12.99 -8.13 13.66
C TYR A 179 -14.16 -7.22 13.99
N VAL A 180 -14.04 -5.94 13.61
CA VAL A 180 -15.05 -4.91 13.78
C VAL A 180 -15.39 -4.23 12.46
N PRO A 181 -16.59 -3.67 12.28
CA PRO A 181 -16.89 -2.82 11.13
C PRO A 181 -15.95 -1.62 11.06
N TYR A 182 -15.54 -1.25 9.82
CA TYR A 182 -14.74 -0.05 9.59
C TYR A 182 -15.60 1.22 9.66
N ASN A 183 -15.07 2.31 10.19
CA ASN A 183 -15.78 3.57 10.42
C ASN A 183 -16.97 3.48 11.40
N ASP A 184 -16.98 2.46 12.27
CA ASP A 184 -17.99 2.26 13.32
C ASP A 184 -17.32 2.27 14.70
N PHE A 185 -17.34 3.43 15.36
CA PHE A 185 -16.73 3.61 16.68
C PHE A 185 -17.49 2.81 17.76
N GLU A 186 -18.82 2.73 17.67
CA GLU A 186 -19.63 2.04 18.67
C GLU A 186 -19.33 0.54 18.66
N ALA A 187 -19.07 -0.03 17.47
CA ALA A 187 -18.67 -1.42 17.34
C ALA A 187 -17.29 -1.69 18.01
N ILE A 188 -16.32 -0.76 17.88
CA ILE A 188 -15.03 -0.86 18.59
C ILE A 188 -15.24 -0.80 20.10
N ALA A 189 -16.01 0.18 20.58
CA ALA A 189 -16.27 0.35 22.01
C ALA A 189 -16.98 -0.86 22.62
N ALA A 190 -17.97 -1.42 21.91
CA ALA A 190 -18.68 -2.62 22.31
C ALA A 190 -17.78 -3.86 22.35
N ALA A 191 -16.93 -4.06 21.32
CA ALA A 191 -15.99 -5.18 21.28
C ALA A 191 -14.98 -5.12 22.43
N ILE A 192 -14.46 -3.92 22.75
CA ILE A 192 -13.58 -3.75 23.91
C ILE A 192 -14.32 -4.05 25.21
N ALA A 193 -15.55 -3.56 25.38
CA ALA A 193 -16.35 -3.82 26.58
C ALA A 193 -16.65 -5.32 26.76
N GLU A 194 -16.90 -6.04 25.68
CA GLU A 194 -17.12 -7.49 25.71
C GLU A 194 -15.86 -8.26 26.07
N LEU A 195 -14.74 -7.96 25.40
CA LEU A 195 -13.47 -8.67 25.55
C LEU A 195 -12.79 -8.40 26.91
N ASP A 196 -12.91 -7.17 27.42
CA ASP A 196 -12.36 -6.72 28.70
C ASP A 196 -13.38 -6.77 29.84
N GLY A 197 -14.62 -7.22 29.59
CA GLY A 197 -15.71 -7.29 30.59
C GLY A 197 -15.58 -8.41 31.64
N GLY A 198 -14.56 -9.27 31.52
CA GLY A 198 -14.21 -10.28 32.49
C GLY A 198 -13.25 -9.79 33.59
N GLU A 199 -12.66 -10.72 34.35
CA GLU A 199 -11.67 -10.41 35.38
C GLU A 199 -10.32 -9.92 34.81
N LYS A 200 -10.05 -10.15 33.51
CA LYS A 200 -8.77 -9.84 32.88
C LYS A 200 -8.97 -9.00 31.63
N ARG A 201 -8.19 -7.95 31.52
CA ARG A 201 -8.03 -7.19 30.29
C ARG A 201 -7.41 -8.04 29.19
N ARG A 202 -7.92 -7.92 27.95
CA ARG A 202 -7.43 -8.68 26.79
C ARG A 202 -7.06 -7.79 25.59
N VAL A 203 -7.72 -6.64 25.39
CA VAL A 203 -7.47 -5.81 24.23
C VAL A 203 -6.16 -5.04 24.40
N ALA A 204 -5.19 -5.34 23.55
CA ALA A 204 -3.85 -4.76 23.56
C ALA A 204 -3.64 -3.70 22.49
N ALA A 205 -4.23 -3.90 21.30
CA ALA A 205 -4.04 -3.00 20.17
C ALA A 205 -5.26 -2.96 19.24
N ILE A 206 -5.33 -1.90 18.45
CA ILE A 206 -6.25 -1.75 17.31
C ILE A 206 -5.40 -1.52 16.06
N LEU A 207 -5.53 -2.38 15.04
CA LEU A 207 -4.83 -2.31 13.76
C LEU A 207 -5.80 -1.91 12.67
N LEU A 208 -5.59 -0.75 12.05
CA LEU A 208 -6.45 -0.19 11.02
C LEU A 208 -5.62 0.36 9.84
N GLU A 209 -6.26 0.49 8.68
CA GLU A 209 -5.75 1.28 7.55
C GLU A 209 -6.35 2.69 7.63
N PRO A 210 -5.61 3.79 7.41
CA PRO A 210 -6.21 5.13 7.33
C PRO A 210 -7.23 5.25 6.19
N LEU A 211 -7.00 4.49 5.11
CA LEU A 211 -7.90 4.27 3.99
C LEU A 211 -7.77 2.81 3.58
N GLN A 212 -8.86 2.05 3.58
CA GLN A 212 -8.86 0.67 3.11
C GLN A 212 -8.70 0.61 1.59
N GLY A 213 -7.49 0.23 1.12
CA GLY A 213 -7.18 0.17 -0.30
C GLY A 213 -7.86 -1.01 -0.99
N GLU A 214 -7.60 -2.23 -0.53
CA GLU A 214 -8.16 -3.48 -1.07
C GLU A 214 -9.64 -3.68 -0.72
N GLY A 215 -10.11 -3.03 0.34
CA GLY A 215 -11.50 -3.03 0.80
C GLY A 215 -12.43 -2.12 0.01
N GLY A 216 -11.98 -1.57 -1.14
CA GLY A 216 -12.80 -0.75 -2.02
C GLY A 216 -12.50 0.75 -1.97
N VAL A 217 -11.25 1.12 -1.71
CA VAL A 217 -10.81 2.52 -1.62
C VAL A 217 -11.71 3.32 -0.66
N ARG A 218 -11.80 2.86 0.60
CA ARG A 218 -12.68 3.49 1.60
C ARG A 218 -11.88 4.37 2.56
N PRO A 219 -11.97 5.71 2.46
CA PRO A 219 -11.36 6.63 3.41
C PRO A 219 -11.87 6.43 4.82
N GLY A 220 -10.97 6.59 5.80
CA GLY A 220 -11.33 6.67 7.21
C GLY A 220 -12.06 7.96 7.53
N ASP A 221 -13.13 7.87 8.32
CA ASP A 221 -13.79 9.04 8.85
C ASP A 221 -12.92 9.70 9.95
N ARG A 222 -12.72 10.99 9.83
CA ARG A 222 -11.85 11.74 10.75
C ARG A 222 -12.36 11.69 12.20
N ALA A 223 -13.67 11.87 12.40
CA ALA A 223 -14.26 11.86 13.74
C ALA A 223 -14.20 10.47 14.37
N TYR A 224 -14.40 9.41 13.56
CA TYR A 224 -14.21 8.04 13.98
C TYR A 224 -12.78 7.81 14.51
N PHE A 225 -11.76 8.14 13.72
CA PHE A 225 -10.36 7.92 14.11
C PHE A 225 -9.95 8.77 15.32
N GLN A 226 -10.47 10.00 15.46
CA GLN A 226 -10.22 10.83 16.63
C GLN A 226 -10.81 10.20 17.90
N LYS A 227 -12.04 9.66 17.84
CA LYS A 227 -12.63 8.91 18.95
C LYS A 227 -11.86 7.64 19.27
N VAL A 228 -11.40 6.90 18.24
CA VAL A 228 -10.56 5.70 18.42
C VAL A 228 -9.25 6.07 19.12
N ARG A 229 -8.57 7.14 18.68
CA ARG A 229 -7.34 7.60 19.33
C ARG A 229 -7.58 7.95 20.80
N GLN A 230 -8.62 8.74 21.07
CA GLN A 230 -8.98 9.10 22.44
C GLN A 230 -9.23 7.85 23.30
N LEU A 231 -10.01 6.89 22.80
CA LEU A 231 -10.30 5.64 23.51
C LEU A 231 -9.02 4.82 23.77
N CYS A 232 -8.10 4.78 22.81
CA CYS A 232 -6.81 4.13 22.97
C CYS A 232 -5.98 4.80 24.08
N ASP A 233 -5.94 6.13 24.12
CA ASP A 233 -5.23 6.89 25.16
C ASP A 233 -5.82 6.64 26.54
N GLU A 234 -7.15 6.69 26.68
CA GLU A 234 -7.86 6.47 27.95
C GLU A 234 -7.65 5.06 28.49
N LYS A 235 -7.58 4.07 27.61
CA LYS A 235 -7.46 2.66 27.99
C LYS A 235 -6.03 2.12 27.93
N GLY A 236 -5.07 2.87 27.44
CA GLY A 236 -3.70 2.41 27.20
C GLY A 236 -3.64 1.29 26.15
N ILE A 237 -4.48 1.32 25.13
CA ILE A 237 -4.50 0.42 23.97
C ILE A 237 -3.63 1.02 22.88
N LEU A 238 -2.77 0.22 22.24
CA LEU A 238 -1.95 0.71 21.13
C LEU A 238 -2.79 0.93 19.87
N LEU A 239 -2.63 2.08 19.22
CA LEU A 239 -3.16 2.32 17.88
C LEU A 239 -2.06 2.05 16.85
N ILE A 240 -2.31 1.06 15.99
CA ILE A 240 -1.43 0.66 14.89
C ILE A 240 -2.10 1.08 13.57
N LEU A 241 -1.39 1.85 12.74
CA LEU A 241 -1.88 2.20 11.41
C LEU A 241 -1.05 1.56 10.30
N ASP A 242 -1.73 0.85 9.40
CA ASP A 242 -1.13 0.30 8.20
C ASP A 242 -1.10 1.37 7.10
N GLU A 243 0.06 2.03 6.95
CA GLU A 243 0.34 3.06 5.96
C GLU A 243 0.94 2.48 4.65
N VAL A 244 0.99 1.17 4.52
CA VAL A 244 1.66 0.47 3.40
C VAL A 244 1.14 0.95 2.04
N GLN A 245 -0.14 1.24 1.91
CA GLN A 245 -0.71 1.67 0.63
C GLN A 245 -0.93 3.18 0.52
N VAL A 246 -1.12 3.90 1.62
CA VAL A 246 -1.52 5.31 1.63
C VAL A 246 -0.40 6.28 2.00
N GLY A 247 0.65 5.79 2.66
CA GLY A 247 1.83 6.56 3.02
C GLY A 247 2.72 6.94 1.84
N MET A 248 3.83 7.56 2.12
CA MET A 248 4.85 8.00 1.15
C MET A 248 4.28 8.90 0.05
N GLY A 249 3.41 9.84 0.46
CA GLY A 249 2.88 10.87 -0.46
C GLY A 249 1.67 10.45 -1.29
N ARG A 250 1.32 9.16 -1.32
CA ARG A 250 0.24 8.61 -2.15
C ARG A 250 -1.10 9.34 -1.96
N SER A 251 -1.45 9.64 -0.72
CA SER A 251 -2.72 10.26 -0.35
C SER A 251 -2.75 11.79 -0.51
N GLY A 252 -1.67 12.42 -1.00
CA GLY A 252 -1.54 13.88 -1.04
C GLY A 252 -1.11 14.50 0.31
N LYS A 253 -0.78 13.65 1.28
CA LYS A 253 -0.03 13.92 2.51
C LYS A 253 1.11 12.92 2.58
N LEU A 254 2.17 13.20 3.34
CA LEU A 254 3.27 12.24 3.46
C LEU A 254 2.75 10.93 4.09
N TRP A 255 1.91 11.06 5.11
CA TRP A 255 1.27 9.94 5.81
C TRP A 255 -0.25 10.08 5.80
N GLY A 256 -0.98 8.96 5.68
CA GLY A 256 -2.44 8.95 5.66
C GLY A 256 -3.05 9.43 6.97
N TYR A 257 -2.41 9.17 8.13
CA TYR A 257 -2.90 9.62 9.43
C TYR A 257 -3.00 11.16 9.56
N GLU A 258 -2.24 11.91 8.75
CA GLU A 258 -2.33 13.38 8.74
C GLU A 258 -3.71 13.89 8.29
N HIS A 259 -4.41 13.15 7.38
CA HIS A 259 -5.80 13.47 7.00
C HIS A 259 -6.76 13.34 8.18
N LEU A 260 -6.47 12.40 9.08
CA LEU A 260 -7.30 12.07 10.23
C LEU A 260 -7.06 13.02 11.42
N GLY A 261 -5.92 13.72 11.42
CA GLY A 261 -5.52 14.63 12.50
C GLY A 261 -5.23 13.91 13.81
N ILE A 262 -4.65 12.72 13.72
CA ILE A 262 -4.21 11.89 14.85
C ILE A 262 -2.79 11.40 14.64
N GLU A 263 -2.18 10.87 15.69
CA GLU A 263 -0.89 10.17 15.63
C GLU A 263 -1.04 8.75 16.16
N PRO A 264 -0.64 7.72 15.40
CA PRO A 264 -0.59 6.36 15.90
C PRO A 264 0.58 6.15 16.88
N ASP A 265 0.53 5.05 17.62
CA ASP A 265 1.66 4.58 18.45
C ASP A 265 2.67 3.82 17.61
N ILE A 266 2.16 3.07 16.63
CA ILE A 266 2.91 2.24 15.69
C ILE A 266 2.31 2.45 14.30
N PHE A 267 3.14 2.51 13.26
CA PHE A 267 2.66 2.42 11.89
C PHE A 267 3.64 1.68 10.98
N THR A 268 3.15 1.19 9.86
CA THR A 268 3.92 0.39 8.92
C THR A 268 3.97 1.06 7.56
N SER A 269 5.06 0.91 6.84
CA SER A 269 5.27 1.45 5.50
C SER A 269 5.95 0.42 4.60
N ALA A 270 5.66 0.45 3.31
CA ALA A 270 6.31 -0.33 2.28
C ALA A 270 5.98 0.28 0.90
N LYS A 271 5.77 -0.52 -0.15
CA LYS A 271 5.33 -0.08 -1.49
C LYS A 271 6.02 1.19 -1.95
N GLY A 272 5.37 2.35 -1.80
CA GLY A 272 5.88 3.66 -2.18
C GLY A 272 7.23 4.03 -1.57
N LEU A 273 7.56 3.47 -0.41
CA LEU A 273 8.86 3.66 0.26
C LEU A 273 10.03 3.20 -0.62
N GLY A 274 9.88 2.07 -1.28
CA GLY A 274 10.95 1.51 -2.14
C GLY A 274 10.84 1.89 -3.61
N GLY A 275 9.71 2.49 -4.04
CA GLY A 275 9.48 2.86 -5.43
C GLY A 275 9.56 1.70 -6.43
N GLY A 276 9.38 0.45 -5.98
CA GLY A 276 9.51 -0.79 -6.75
C GLY A 276 10.59 -1.74 -6.23
N ILE A 277 11.51 -1.27 -5.38
CA ILE A 277 12.48 -2.14 -4.68
C ILE A 277 11.83 -2.69 -3.40
N PRO A 278 11.97 -4.00 -3.13
CA PRO A 278 11.42 -4.61 -1.92
C PRO A 278 12.02 -4.03 -0.65
N ILE A 279 11.21 -3.32 0.13
CA ILE A 279 11.50 -2.81 1.46
C ILE A 279 10.19 -2.59 2.22
N GLY A 280 10.21 -2.82 3.52
CA GLY A 280 9.18 -2.45 4.47
C GLY A 280 9.79 -1.81 5.71
N ALA A 281 9.01 -1.03 6.41
CA ALA A 281 9.40 -0.41 7.68
C ALA A 281 8.27 -0.52 8.69
N LEU A 282 8.63 -0.89 9.91
CA LEU A 282 7.84 -0.73 11.12
C LEU A 282 8.38 0.49 11.86
N LEU A 283 7.51 1.45 12.15
CA LEU A 283 7.86 2.67 12.87
C LEU A 283 7.03 2.76 14.15
N CYS A 284 7.64 3.19 15.25
CA CYS A 284 6.94 3.31 16.52
C CYS A 284 7.44 4.50 17.35
N LYS A 285 6.60 4.96 18.27
CA LYS A 285 7.01 5.88 19.35
C LYS A 285 7.93 5.15 20.32
N SER A 286 8.86 5.87 20.95
CA SER A 286 9.80 5.30 21.93
C SER A 286 9.11 4.62 23.11
N SER A 287 7.91 5.06 23.48
CA SER A 287 7.06 4.41 24.50
C SER A 287 6.64 2.99 24.14
N CYS A 288 6.67 2.62 22.87
CA CYS A 288 6.28 1.30 22.38
C CYS A 288 7.48 0.41 22.01
N ASP A 289 8.71 0.96 22.05
CA ASP A 289 9.94 0.26 21.67
C ASP A 289 10.39 -0.71 22.78
N VAL A 290 9.75 -1.89 22.80
CA VAL A 290 9.99 -2.95 23.80
C VAL A 290 10.77 -4.13 23.22
N PHE A 291 11.18 -4.09 21.95
CA PHE A 291 12.02 -5.14 21.39
C PHE A 291 13.44 -5.10 21.96
N GLU A 292 13.96 -6.28 22.25
CA GLU A 292 15.34 -6.49 22.68
C GLU A 292 16.11 -7.30 21.63
N PRO A 293 17.44 -7.27 21.62
CA PRO A 293 18.23 -8.08 20.72
C PRO A 293 17.85 -9.56 20.77
N GLY A 294 17.43 -10.12 19.63
CA GLY A 294 16.97 -11.50 19.50
C GLY A 294 15.44 -11.69 19.38
N ASP A 295 14.63 -10.68 19.69
CA ASP A 295 13.17 -10.79 19.60
C ASP A 295 12.64 -10.80 18.17
N HIS A 296 13.25 -9.97 17.34
CA HIS A 296 12.84 -9.83 15.93
C HIS A 296 14.03 -9.51 15.06
N ALA A 297 14.04 -10.07 13.84
CA ALA A 297 15.13 -9.89 12.88
C ALA A 297 14.64 -10.10 11.44
N SER A 298 15.42 -9.61 10.50
CA SER A 298 15.28 -9.88 9.07
C SER A 298 16.66 -10.00 8.45
N THR A 299 16.92 -11.06 7.69
CA THR A 299 18.20 -11.26 7.01
C THR A 299 18.50 -10.17 6.01
N PHE A 300 17.53 -9.81 5.18
CA PHE A 300 17.68 -8.81 4.11
C PHE A 300 17.13 -7.44 4.50
N GLY A 301 16.29 -7.35 5.52
CA GLY A 301 15.67 -6.09 5.93
C GLY A 301 16.71 -5.05 6.36
N GLY A 302 16.58 -3.84 5.81
CA GLY A 302 17.50 -2.73 6.11
C GLY A 302 18.87 -2.83 5.44
N ASN A 303 19.02 -3.67 4.39
CA ASN A 303 20.28 -3.76 3.67
C ASN A 303 20.66 -2.46 2.97
N PRO A 304 21.98 -2.21 2.72
CA PRO A 304 22.46 -0.97 2.14
C PRO A 304 21.81 -0.63 0.78
N PHE A 305 21.57 -1.64 -0.06
CA PHE A 305 20.99 -1.44 -1.39
C PHE A 305 19.55 -0.92 -1.30
N ALA A 306 18.67 -1.63 -0.60
CA ALA A 306 17.27 -1.25 -0.48
C ALA A 306 17.10 0.09 0.24
N CYS A 307 17.86 0.33 1.33
CA CYS A 307 17.82 1.58 2.07
C CYS A 307 18.35 2.77 1.26
N GLY A 308 19.46 2.60 0.52
CA GLY A 308 20.03 3.65 -0.32
C GLY A 308 19.12 4.04 -1.48
N VAL A 309 18.40 3.09 -2.08
CA VAL A 309 17.40 3.37 -3.13
C VAL A 309 16.15 4.01 -2.52
N ALA A 310 15.65 3.50 -1.40
CA ALA A 310 14.50 4.09 -0.70
C ALA A 310 14.76 5.53 -0.25
N LEU A 311 15.95 5.83 0.23
CA LEU A 311 16.35 7.20 0.56
C LEU A 311 16.29 8.12 -0.66
N ALA A 312 16.76 7.66 -1.83
CA ALA A 312 16.67 8.44 -3.07
C ALA A 312 15.21 8.65 -3.51
N VAL A 313 14.30 7.70 -3.27
CA VAL A 313 12.86 7.89 -3.46
C VAL A 313 12.34 8.98 -2.54
N CYS A 314 12.66 8.91 -1.25
CA CYS A 314 12.25 9.89 -0.24
C CYS A 314 12.72 11.32 -0.59
N GLU A 315 14.01 11.47 -0.91
CA GLU A 315 14.60 12.76 -1.31
C GLU A 315 13.98 13.31 -2.61
N THR A 316 13.62 12.44 -3.53
CA THR A 316 12.97 12.83 -4.79
C THR A 316 11.55 13.29 -4.58
N LEU A 317 10.79 12.63 -3.69
CA LEU A 317 9.44 13.08 -3.29
C LEU A 317 9.44 14.54 -2.83
N GLU A 318 10.43 14.94 -2.04
CA GLU A 318 10.58 16.32 -1.55
C GLU A 318 11.08 17.26 -2.64
N ARG A 319 12.18 16.91 -3.29
CA ARG A 319 12.83 17.75 -4.30
C ARG A 319 11.90 18.12 -5.45
N GLU A 320 11.04 17.22 -5.86
CA GLU A 320 10.11 17.37 -6.97
C GLU A 320 8.68 17.71 -6.53
N ASN A 321 8.46 17.98 -5.23
CA ASN A 321 7.15 18.33 -4.64
C ASN A 321 6.05 17.32 -5.00
N LEU A 322 6.36 16.02 -5.01
CA LEU A 322 5.45 15.00 -5.51
C LEU A 322 4.26 14.74 -4.60
N VAL A 323 4.35 15.05 -3.31
CA VAL A 323 3.21 14.99 -2.38
C VAL A 323 2.13 16.02 -2.79
N GLU A 324 2.55 17.24 -3.12
CA GLU A 324 1.65 18.29 -3.60
C GLU A 324 1.08 17.93 -4.99
N ASN A 325 1.91 17.37 -5.88
CA ASN A 325 1.42 16.88 -7.17
C ASN A 325 0.36 15.79 -6.99
N ALA A 326 0.59 14.84 -6.08
CA ALA A 326 -0.38 13.79 -5.77
C ALA A 326 -1.72 14.36 -5.28
N LEU A 327 -1.70 15.41 -4.46
CA LEU A 327 -2.91 16.11 -4.03
C LEU A 327 -3.65 16.74 -5.23
N LYS A 328 -2.95 17.58 -6.01
CA LYS A 328 -3.54 18.32 -7.15
C LYS A 328 -4.05 17.38 -8.25
N ARG A 329 -3.25 16.38 -8.63
CA ARG A 329 -3.64 15.42 -9.67
C ARG A 329 -4.76 14.48 -9.19
N GLY A 330 -4.78 14.14 -7.89
CA GLY A 330 -5.88 13.39 -7.31
C GLY A 330 -7.21 14.15 -7.34
N GLU A 331 -7.21 15.45 -7.03
CA GLU A 331 -8.39 16.30 -7.15
C GLU A 331 -8.90 16.36 -8.61
N GLN A 332 -7.99 16.52 -9.59
CA GLN A 332 -8.32 16.49 -11.01
C GLN A 332 -8.93 15.14 -11.41
N LEU A 333 -8.30 14.04 -11.00
CA LEU A 333 -8.77 12.68 -11.31
C LEU A 333 -10.16 12.43 -10.74
N ARG A 334 -10.39 12.74 -9.45
CA ARG A 334 -11.70 12.57 -8.81
C ARG A 334 -12.79 13.42 -9.46
N ALA A 335 -12.49 14.68 -9.80
CA ALA A 335 -13.45 15.53 -10.50
C ALA A 335 -13.83 14.96 -11.87
N GLY A 336 -12.86 14.46 -12.62
CA GLY A 336 -13.10 13.80 -13.91
C GLY A 336 -13.86 12.49 -13.78
N LEU A 337 -13.54 11.65 -12.79
CA LEU A 337 -14.28 10.42 -12.50
C LEU A 337 -15.73 10.72 -12.05
N GLN A 338 -15.93 11.79 -11.27
CA GLN A 338 -17.27 12.22 -10.87
C GLN A 338 -18.10 12.64 -12.11
N ALA A 339 -17.50 13.41 -13.01
CA ALA A 339 -18.18 13.79 -14.27
C ALA A 339 -18.53 12.58 -15.15
N ILE A 340 -17.72 11.51 -15.09
CA ILE A 340 -18.05 10.22 -15.74
C ILE A 340 -19.20 9.54 -14.98
N ALA A 341 -19.15 9.45 -13.66
CA ALA A 341 -20.23 8.86 -12.86
C ALA A 341 -21.57 9.56 -13.11
N ASP A 342 -21.57 10.88 -13.18
CA ASP A 342 -22.78 11.69 -13.45
C ASP A 342 -23.37 11.44 -14.85
N ARG A 343 -22.54 11.03 -15.82
CA ARG A 343 -23.01 10.62 -17.17
C ARG A 343 -23.60 9.22 -17.20
N TYR A 344 -23.16 8.34 -16.28
CA TYR A 344 -23.62 6.95 -16.21
C TYR A 344 -24.20 6.62 -14.81
N PRO A 345 -25.23 7.37 -14.33
CA PRO A 345 -25.73 7.24 -12.95
C PRO A 345 -26.39 5.88 -12.66
N GLN A 346 -26.77 5.13 -13.71
CA GLN A 346 -27.27 3.75 -13.57
C GLN A 346 -26.13 2.74 -13.33
N LEU A 347 -24.88 3.11 -13.62
CA LEU A 347 -23.73 2.22 -13.48
C LEU A 347 -22.90 2.54 -12.24
N PHE A 348 -22.73 3.81 -11.91
CA PHE A 348 -21.85 4.24 -10.80
C PHE A 348 -22.64 4.93 -9.70
N VAL A 349 -22.23 4.69 -8.46
CA VAL A 349 -22.88 5.21 -7.24
C VAL A 349 -22.00 6.15 -6.44
N GLU A 350 -20.67 6.02 -6.53
CA GLU A 350 -19.77 6.82 -5.72
C GLU A 350 -18.37 6.93 -6.35
N VAL A 351 -17.75 8.10 -6.22
CA VAL A 351 -16.32 8.34 -6.46
C VAL A 351 -15.69 8.80 -5.15
N ARG A 352 -14.61 8.15 -4.72
CA ARG A 352 -13.95 8.45 -3.43
C ARG A 352 -12.45 8.15 -3.48
N GLY A 353 -11.72 8.72 -2.52
CA GLY A 353 -10.28 8.51 -2.36
C GLY A 353 -9.57 9.72 -1.80
N TRP A 354 -8.23 9.61 -1.67
CA TRP A 354 -7.32 10.67 -1.26
C TRP A 354 -6.11 10.75 -2.18
N GLY A 355 -5.75 11.96 -2.62
CA GLY A 355 -4.61 12.14 -3.52
C GLY A 355 -4.70 11.23 -4.73
N LEU A 356 -3.68 10.42 -4.98
CA LEU A 356 -3.61 9.46 -6.09
C LEU A 356 -3.93 8.02 -5.65
N ILE A 357 -4.92 7.85 -4.81
CA ILE A 357 -5.58 6.58 -4.54
C ILE A 357 -7.08 6.80 -4.58
N ASP A 358 -7.67 6.59 -5.75
CA ASP A 358 -9.06 6.88 -6.06
C ASP A 358 -9.81 5.63 -6.53
N GLY A 359 -11.10 5.58 -6.25
CA GLY A 359 -11.99 4.51 -6.66
C GLY A 359 -13.32 5.04 -7.18
N ILE A 360 -13.85 4.37 -8.21
CA ILE A 360 -15.22 4.55 -8.68
C ILE A 360 -16.00 3.27 -8.40
N GLU A 361 -17.13 3.38 -7.68
CA GLU A 361 -17.94 2.23 -7.27
C GLU A 361 -19.10 2.00 -8.24
N ILE A 362 -19.20 0.77 -8.70
CA ILE A 362 -20.27 0.28 -9.56
C ILE A 362 -21.49 -0.07 -8.69
N ALA A 363 -22.69 0.28 -9.14
CA ALA A 363 -23.96 -0.06 -8.48
C ALA A 363 -24.03 -1.56 -8.16
N ALA A 364 -24.52 -1.89 -6.98
CA ALA A 364 -24.57 -3.28 -6.49
C ALA A 364 -25.43 -4.17 -7.39
N GLU A 365 -26.53 -3.63 -7.90
CA GLU A 365 -27.50 -4.28 -8.79
C GLU A 365 -27.02 -4.41 -10.25
N SER A 366 -26.01 -3.67 -10.66
CA SER A 366 -25.44 -3.78 -12.02
C SER A 366 -24.83 -5.17 -12.21
N GLU A 367 -25.02 -5.77 -13.39
CA GLU A 367 -24.31 -6.99 -13.77
C GLU A 367 -22.83 -6.75 -14.10
N VAL A 368 -22.47 -5.50 -14.40
CA VAL A 368 -21.09 -5.12 -14.70
C VAL A 368 -20.20 -5.27 -13.47
N THR A 369 -19.01 -5.80 -13.68
CA THR A 369 -17.99 -5.99 -12.66
C THR A 369 -16.79 -5.07 -12.88
N SER A 370 -16.04 -4.78 -11.82
CA SER A 370 -14.79 -4.00 -11.89
C SER A 370 -13.78 -4.61 -12.87
N ILE A 371 -13.71 -5.95 -12.92
CA ILE A 371 -12.79 -6.67 -13.82
C ILE A 371 -13.14 -6.48 -15.30
N GLU A 372 -14.41 -6.34 -15.63
CA GLU A 372 -14.84 -6.08 -17.01
C GLU A 372 -14.48 -4.67 -17.45
N ILE A 373 -14.64 -3.66 -16.58
CA ILE A 373 -14.19 -2.28 -16.86
C ILE A 373 -12.68 -2.25 -17.00
N VAL A 374 -11.93 -2.92 -16.11
CA VAL A 374 -10.46 -3.01 -16.21
C VAL A 374 -10.02 -3.64 -17.53
N LYS A 375 -10.68 -4.72 -17.99
CA LYS A 375 -10.38 -5.34 -19.28
C LYS A 375 -10.69 -4.41 -20.47
N ALA A 376 -11.77 -3.64 -20.40
CA ALA A 376 -12.08 -2.65 -21.41
C ALA A 376 -11.06 -1.50 -21.43
N ALA A 377 -10.62 -1.03 -20.26
CA ALA A 377 -9.58 -0.01 -20.15
C ALA A 377 -8.22 -0.50 -20.72
N ILE A 378 -7.86 -1.76 -20.50
CA ILE A 378 -6.67 -2.38 -21.10
C ILE A 378 -6.73 -2.36 -22.64
N ALA A 379 -7.90 -2.63 -23.22
CA ALA A 379 -8.07 -2.56 -24.68
C ALA A 379 -7.79 -1.15 -25.20
N GLU A 380 -8.22 -0.11 -24.46
CA GLU A 380 -7.95 1.30 -24.73
C GLU A 380 -6.48 1.73 -24.45
N GLY A 381 -5.65 0.85 -23.86
CA GLY A 381 -4.27 1.17 -23.49
C GLY A 381 -4.11 1.81 -22.12
N LEU A 382 -5.05 1.60 -21.19
CA LEU A 382 -4.98 2.07 -19.81
C LEU A 382 -4.97 0.88 -18.85
N LEU A 383 -3.96 0.81 -17.97
CA LEU A 383 -3.90 -0.19 -16.93
C LEU A 383 -4.57 0.33 -15.66
N LEU A 384 -5.55 -0.42 -15.17
CA LEU A 384 -6.28 -0.19 -13.92
C LEU A 384 -6.32 -1.46 -13.09
N VAL A 385 -6.72 -1.37 -11.82
CA VAL A 385 -6.80 -2.51 -10.92
C VAL A 385 -8.11 -2.52 -10.13
N PRO A 386 -8.79 -3.68 -9.99
CA PRO A 386 -9.98 -3.76 -9.16
C PRO A 386 -9.63 -3.67 -7.67
N ALA A 387 -10.53 -3.07 -6.88
CA ALA A 387 -10.53 -3.14 -5.42
C ALA A 387 -11.84 -3.81 -4.96
N GLY A 388 -11.88 -5.13 -5.10
CA GLY A 388 -13.11 -5.92 -4.97
C GLY A 388 -13.95 -5.96 -6.27
N PRO A 389 -15.12 -6.61 -6.24
CA PRO A 389 -15.91 -6.89 -7.45
C PRO A 389 -16.59 -5.65 -8.07
N LYS A 390 -16.76 -4.58 -7.27
CA LYS A 390 -17.56 -3.41 -7.64
C LYS A 390 -16.78 -2.10 -7.66
N VAL A 391 -15.48 -2.08 -7.35
CA VAL A 391 -14.69 -0.85 -7.36
C VAL A 391 -13.53 -0.96 -8.34
N VAL A 392 -13.41 0.00 -9.23
CA VAL A 392 -12.23 0.21 -10.07
C VAL A 392 -11.33 1.23 -9.38
N ARG A 393 -10.07 0.86 -9.16
CA ARG A 393 -9.09 1.66 -8.45
C ARG A 393 -8.06 2.26 -9.39
N PHE A 394 -7.69 3.50 -9.11
CA PHE A 394 -6.71 4.32 -9.82
C PHE A 394 -5.59 4.68 -8.87
N VAL A 395 -4.37 4.25 -9.18
CA VAL A 395 -3.18 4.49 -8.35
C VAL A 395 -1.94 4.82 -9.20
N PRO A 396 -2.01 5.86 -10.07
CA PRO A 396 -0.90 6.22 -10.94
C PRO A 396 0.34 6.62 -10.13
N PRO A 397 1.53 6.65 -10.74
CA PRO A 397 2.73 7.22 -10.11
C PRO A 397 2.53 8.66 -9.66
N ALA A 398 3.24 9.08 -8.60
CA ALA A 398 3.14 10.45 -8.07
C ALA A 398 3.65 11.53 -9.03
N ILE A 399 4.42 11.14 -10.04
CA ILE A 399 4.93 12.00 -11.11
C ILE A 399 3.93 12.24 -12.24
N VAL A 400 2.72 11.66 -12.17
CA VAL A 400 1.69 11.78 -13.21
C VAL A 400 1.41 13.25 -13.52
N THR A 401 1.31 13.57 -14.81
CA THR A 401 1.04 14.92 -15.31
C THR A 401 -0.46 15.17 -15.48
N GLU A 402 -0.82 16.45 -15.60
CA GLU A 402 -2.19 16.87 -15.92
C GLU A 402 -2.71 16.22 -17.20
N ALA A 403 -1.92 16.29 -18.27
CA ALA A 403 -2.28 15.72 -19.56
C ALA A 403 -2.44 14.20 -19.52
N GLU A 404 -1.69 13.50 -18.65
CA GLU A 404 -1.86 12.05 -18.49
C GLU A 404 -3.13 11.70 -17.71
N ILE A 405 -3.54 12.53 -16.74
CA ILE A 405 -4.84 12.39 -16.07
C ILE A 405 -5.98 12.60 -17.08
N ASP A 406 -5.94 13.68 -17.88
CA ASP A 406 -6.98 13.96 -18.88
C ASP A 406 -7.08 12.82 -19.90
N ARG A 407 -5.94 12.34 -20.41
CA ARG A 407 -5.90 11.18 -21.33
C ARG A 407 -6.48 9.92 -20.68
N ALA A 408 -6.16 9.64 -19.43
CA ALA A 408 -6.71 8.48 -18.71
C ALA A 408 -8.23 8.58 -18.58
N LEU A 409 -8.77 9.75 -18.24
CA LEU A 409 -10.21 9.98 -18.13
C LEU A 409 -10.93 9.76 -19.47
N GLU A 410 -10.36 10.23 -20.59
CA GLU A 410 -10.88 9.95 -21.93
C GLU A 410 -10.90 8.45 -22.25
N MET A 411 -9.83 7.72 -21.87
CA MET A 411 -9.75 6.28 -22.08
C MET A 411 -10.78 5.52 -21.23
N VAL A 412 -10.98 5.95 -19.97
CA VAL A 412 -12.02 5.41 -19.06
C VAL A 412 -13.41 5.61 -19.66
N ASP A 413 -13.70 6.81 -20.17
CA ASP A 413 -15.00 7.12 -20.76
C ASP A 413 -15.30 6.26 -22.00
N ARG A 414 -14.30 6.07 -22.90
CA ARG A 414 -14.43 5.16 -24.04
C ARG A 414 -14.66 3.70 -23.61
N ALA A 415 -13.88 3.24 -22.62
CA ALA A 415 -13.99 1.88 -22.09
C ALA A 415 -15.40 1.60 -21.51
N ILE A 416 -16.00 2.59 -20.85
CA ILE A 416 -17.35 2.49 -20.30
C ILE A 416 -18.40 2.56 -21.42
N SER A 417 -18.30 3.52 -22.35
CA SER A 417 -19.23 3.69 -23.45
C SER A 417 -19.38 2.41 -24.28
N ALA A 418 -18.27 1.70 -24.52
CA ALA A 418 -18.26 0.43 -25.23
C ALA A 418 -18.95 -0.74 -24.49
N ARG A 419 -19.31 -0.55 -23.21
CA ARG A 419 -19.95 -1.57 -22.36
C ARG A 419 -21.41 -1.28 -22.07
N VAL A 420 -21.83 -0.02 -22.19
CA VAL A 420 -23.19 0.44 -21.88
C VAL A 420 -24.04 0.63 -23.16
N SER A 421 -23.35 0.63 -24.32
CA SER A 421 -24.01 0.59 -25.65
C SER A 421 -24.48 -0.82 -26.00
#